data_4731866d49df04ec28086500e8e19ce9
#
_entry.id   4731866d49df04ec28086500e8e19ce9
#
_cell.length_a   1.000
_cell.length_b   1.000
_cell.length_c   1.000
_cell.angle_alpha   90.00
_cell.angle_beta   90.00
_cell.angle_gamma   90.00
#
_symmetry.space_group_name_H-M   'P 1'
#
loop_
_entity.id
_entity.type
_entity.pdbx_description
1 polymer ?
#
loop_
_entity_poly.entity_id
_entity_poly.type
_entity_poly.pdbx_seq_one_letter_code
_entity_poly.pdbx_strand_id
1 'polypeptide(L)'
;MGKHSKPRKARAPFVAAALVPVGILAAAATAGADPTQHAAPQTEAAHAAADPHTVALANHHVTGPSARQTADPAPRIPAIVPARPVSVTDGAVPASNYDAYRNAADIMSHTTPRCGIDWNVIAGIGKVESHHADEGNVDARGTLREPIFGPMLNGTLAGNQVVTDTDHGALDGDASYDRAVGPMQFLPQTWNHYAADANGDGKIDPQNIFDAALTTARYLCD
;
A
#
# COMPACT_ATOMS: atom_id res chain seq x y z
N MET A 1 -22.68 48.50 -25.77
CA MET A 1 -22.79 47.27 -24.97
C MET A 1 -21.40 46.69 -24.77
N GLY A 2 -20.74 47.07 -23.70
CA GLY A 2 -19.38 46.66 -23.37
C GLY A 2 -19.42 45.39 -22.54
N LYS A 3 -18.77 44.30 -23.02
CA LYS A 3 -18.60 43.08 -22.26
C LYS A 3 -17.40 43.24 -21.30
N HIS A 4 -17.67 43.35 -20.02
CA HIS A 4 -16.64 43.28 -18.98
C HIS A 4 -16.17 41.85 -18.81
N SER A 5 -14.98 41.50 -19.31
CA SER A 5 -14.30 40.29 -19.00
C SER A 5 -13.66 40.41 -17.61
N LYS A 6 -14.01 39.54 -16.68
CA LYS A 6 -13.39 39.44 -15.35
C LYS A 6 -11.93 38.95 -15.51
N PRO A 7 -10.97 39.56 -14.78
CA PRO A 7 -9.59 39.09 -14.82
C PRO A 7 -9.48 37.74 -14.17
N ARG A 8 -8.84 36.78 -14.88
CA ARG A 8 -8.40 35.51 -14.32
C ARG A 8 -7.35 35.79 -13.26
N LYS A 9 -7.63 35.41 -12.01
CA LYS A 9 -6.61 35.36 -10.95
C LYS A 9 -5.52 34.38 -11.37
N ALA A 10 -4.32 34.89 -11.57
CA ALA A 10 -3.12 34.08 -11.73
C ALA A 10 -2.91 33.29 -10.42
N ARG A 11 -2.96 31.96 -10.52
CA ARG A 11 -2.54 31.10 -9.42
C ARG A 11 -1.02 31.24 -9.30
N ALA A 12 -0.56 31.70 -8.15
CA ALA A 12 0.85 31.67 -7.82
C ALA A 12 1.30 30.19 -7.76
N PRO A 13 2.52 29.88 -8.24
CA PRO A 13 3.05 28.55 -8.04
C PRO A 13 3.23 28.32 -6.55
N PHE A 14 2.49 27.39 -5.97
CA PHE A 14 2.76 26.90 -4.63
C PHE A 14 4.11 26.19 -4.68
N VAL A 15 5.10 26.84 -4.08
CA VAL A 15 6.33 26.13 -3.66
C VAL A 15 5.90 25.28 -2.47
N ALA A 16 5.55 24.06 -2.72
CA ALA A 16 5.43 23.05 -1.67
C ALA A 16 6.83 22.87 -1.10
N ALA A 17 7.08 23.44 0.07
CA ALA A 17 8.20 23.07 0.89
C ALA A 17 7.90 21.64 1.32
N ALA A 18 8.43 20.65 0.59
CA ALA A 18 8.45 19.29 1.01
C ALA A 18 9.30 19.22 2.29
N LEU A 19 8.65 19.22 3.43
CA LEU A 19 9.22 18.75 4.67
C LEU A 19 9.39 17.24 4.47
N VAL A 20 10.54 16.85 3.93
CA VAL A 20 10.97 15.46 4.03
C VAL A 20 11.03 15.18 5.52
N PRO A 21 10.24 14.25 6.07
CA PRO A 21 10.38 13.89 7.45
C PRO A 21 11.80 13.35 7.63
N VAL A 22 12.63 14.11 8.38
CA VAL A 22 13.90 13.63 8.91
C VAL A 22 13.54 12.57 9.93
N GLY A 23 13.49 11.36 9.50
CA GLY A 23 13.17 10.28 10.40
C GLY A 23 13.17 8.97 9.70
N ILE A 24 14.23 8.33 9.85
CA ILE A 24 14.67 6.97 10.04
C ILE A 24 15.82 6.69 9.07
N LEU A 25 16.95 7.34 9.32
CA LEU A 25 18.24 6.75 9.00
C LEU A 25 18.47 5.64 10.04
N ALA A 26 18.22 4.40 9.67
CA ALA A 26 18.77 3.27 10.39
C ALA A 26 20.30 3.38 10.24
N ALA A 27 20.95 3.83 11.29
CA ALA A 27 22.39 3.76 11.42
C ALA A 27 22.78 2.28 11.40
N ALA A 28 23.36 1.83 10.29
CA ALA A 28 24.08 0.58 10.26
C ALA A 28 25.34 0.76 11.12
N ALA A 29 25.25 0.39 12.37
CA ALA A 29 26.42 0.23 13.23
C ALA A 29 27.19 -0.99 12.70
N THR A 30 28.35 -0.75 12.11
CA THR A 30 29.37 -1.76 11.86
C THR A 30 29.95 -2.20 13.19
N ALA A 31 29.40 -3.27 13.74
CA ALA A 31 30.07 -4.01 14.81
C ALA A 31 30.85 -5.14 14.15
N GLY A 32 32.15 -5.02 14.11
CA GLY A 32 33.05 -6.12 13.82
C GLY A 32 32.88 -7.18 14.92
N ALA A 33 32.70 -8.41 14.54
CA ALA A 33 32.79 -9.56 15.42
C ALA A 33 33.63 -10.64 14.76
N ASP A 34 34.66 -11.04 15.46
CA ASP A 34 35.57 -12.14 15.21
C ASP A 34 34.85 -13.48 15.02
N PRO A 35 35.39 -14.38 14.18
CA PRO A 35 34.84 -15.73 14.01
C PRO A 35 35.46 -16.69 15.06
N THR A 36 34.72 -17.10 16.04
CA THR A 36 35.02 -18.32 16.79
C THR A 36 33.91 -19.34 16.59
N GLN A 37 34.33 -20.41 15.98
CA GLN A 37 33.66 -21.67 15.80
C GLN A 37 33.12 -22.23 17.11
N HIS A 38 31.87 -22.71 17.08
CA HIS A 38 31.54 -23.89 17.90
C HIS A 38 30.59 -24.81 17.09
N ALA A 39 31.12 -26.03 16.98
CA ALA A 39 30.53 -27.18 16.30
C ALA A 39 29.29 -27.71 17.02
N ALA A 40 28.50 -28.43 16.22
CA ALA A 40 27.29 -29.16 16.53
C ALA A 40 27.39 -30.13 17.74
N PRO A 41 26.21 -30.70 18.16
CA PRO A 41 25.98 -32.04 17.73
C PRO A 41 24.56 -32.31 17.15
N GLN A 42 24.58 -33.12 16.14
CA GLN A 42 23.43 -33.86 15.60
C GLN A 42 22.96 -34.87 16.62
N THR A 43 21.66 -34.95 16.83
CA THR A 43 21.05 -36.17 17.39
C THR A 43 19.94 -36.63 16.43
N GLU A 44 20.29 -37.67 15.77
CA GLU A 44 19.43 -38.58 15.03
C GLU A 44 18.55 -39.34 16.03
N ALA A 45 17.26 -39.39 15.81
CA ALA A 45 16.40 -40.42 16.42
C ALA A 45 15.28 -40.79 15.43
N ALA A 46 15.37 -42.06 15.11
CA ALA A 46 14.61 -42.85 14.17
C ALA A 46 13.17 -43.14 14.62
N HIS A 47 12.33 -43.37 13.62
CA HIS A 47 11.26 -44.36 13.51
C HIS A 47 10.22 -44.52 14.61
N ALA A 48 8.94 -44.27 14.24
CA ALA A 48 7.89 -45.27 14.48
C ALA A 48 6.78 -45.11 13.43
N ALA A 49 6.63 -46.11 12.60
CA ALA A 49 5.48 -46.36 11.78
C ALA A 49 4.31 -46.81 12.67
N ALA A 50 3.13 -46.30 12.43
CA ALA A 50 1.90 -46.84 12.98
C ALA A 50 0.85 -47.01 11.87
N ASP A 51 0.30 -48.20 11.82
CA ASP A 51 -0.57 -48.80 10.83
C ASP A 51 -1.94 -48.09 10.65
N PRO A 52 -2.58 -48.26 9.48
CA PRO A 52 -3.89 -47.68 9.22
C PRO A 52 -5.00 -48.66 9.72
N HIS A 53 -5.76 -48.20 10.69
CA HIS A 53 -7.02 -48.87 11.04
C HIS A 53 -8.10 -48.52 10.01
N THR A 54 -8.38 -49.44 9.11
CA THR A 54 -9.58 -49.51 8.28
C THR A 54 -10.80 -49.76 9.15
N VAL A 55 -11.66 -48.77 9.24
CA VAL A 55 -13.02 -48.93 9.78
C VAL A 55 -14.00 -48.99 8.62
N ALA A 56 -14.49 -50.22 8.33
CA ALA A 56 -15.57 -50.43 7.38
C ALA A 56 -16.89 -49.89 7.97
N LEU A 57 -17.46 -48.88 7.33
CA LEU A 57 -18.80 -48.41 7.62
C LEU A 57 -19.81 -49.14 6.73
N ALA A 58 -20.69 -49.89 7.39
CA ALA A 58 -21.76 -50.63 6.78
C ALA A 58 -22.78 -49.71 6.10
N ASN A 59 -23.08 -49.97 4.84
CA ASN A 59 -24.15 -49.34 4.07
C ASN A 59 -25.51 -49.75 4.63
N HIS A 60 -26.21 -48.79 5.27
CA HIS A 60 -27.66 -48.93 5.46
C HIS A 60 -28.40 -48.18 4.35
N HIS A 61 -28.89 -48.96 3.38
CA HIS A 61 -29.85 -48.51 2.39
C HIS A 61 -31.19 -48.26 3.12
N VAL A 62 -31.56 -46.99 3.30
CA VAL A 62 -32.93 -46.57 3.64
C VAL A 62 -33.55 -46.00 2.38
N THR A 63 -34.39 -46.79 1.71
CA THR A 63 -35.27 -46.35 0.66
C THR A 63 -36.52 -45.75 1.28
N GLY A 64 -36.58 -44.41 1.34
CA GLY A 64 -37.80 -43.64 1.65
C GLY A 64 -38.05 -42.64 0.51
N PRO A 65 -39.32 -42.30 0.18
CA PRO A 65 -39.61 -41.40 -0.93
C PRO A 65 -39.15 -39.97 -0.57
N SER A 66 -38.21 -39.47 -1.36
CA SER A 66 -37.68 -38.14 -1.25
C SER A 66 -38.76 -37.12 -1.70
N ALA A 67 -39.46 -36.56 -0.73
CA ALA A 67 -40.21 -35.34 -0.99
C ALA A 67 -39.21 -34.21 -1.19
N ARG A 68 -39.10 -33.75 -2.41
CA ARG A 68 -38.30 -32.59 -2.81
C ARG A 68 -38.92 -31.34 -2.18
N GLN A 69 -38.54 -31.02 -0.95
CA GLN A 69 -38.83 -29.72 -0.35
C GLN A 69 -38.00 -28.68 -1.09
N THR A 70 -38.64 -27.88 -1.92
CA THR A 70 -38.08 -26.62 -2.42
C THR A 70 -37.94 -25.71 -1.21
N ALA A 71 -36.76 -25.67 -0.61
CA ALA A 71 -36.47 -24.69 0.42
C ALA A 71 -36.57 -23.30 -0.21
N ASP A 72 -37.49 -22.48 0.28
CA ASP A 72 -37.53 -21.06 -0.04
C ASP A 72 -36.14 -20.46 0.23
N PRO A 73 -35.61 -19.63 -0.70
CA PRO A 73 -34.33 -18.98 -0.45
C PRO A 73 -34.47 -18.11 0.80
N ALA A 74 -33.63 -18.39 1.80
CA ALA A 74 -33.58 -17.59 3.03
C ALA A 74 -33.48 -16.10 2.68
N PRO A 75 -34.19 -15.20 3.39
CA PRO A 75 -34.14 -13.78 3.13
C PRO A 75 -32.69 -13.30 3.21
N ARG A 76 -32.16 -12.77 2.09
CA ARG A 76 -30.84 -12.18 2.08
C ARG A 76 -30.88 -10.93 2.94
N ILE A 77 -30.23 -10.98 4.10
CA ILE A 77 -29.98 -9.78 4.90
C ILE A 77 -29.11 -8.87 3.99
N PRO A 78 -29.56 -7.65 3.68
CA PRO A 78 -28.72 -6.74 2.91
C PRO A 78 -27.40 -6.53 3.66
N ALA A 79 -26.28 -6.69 2.95
CA ALA A 79 -24.97 -6.41 3.53
C ALA A 79 -24.98 -4.95 4.01
N ILE A 80 -24.74 -4.73 5.31
CA ILE A 80 -24.58 -3.39 5.86
C ILE A 80 -23.25 -2.87 5.29
N VAL A 81 -23.32 -2.03 4.26
CA VAL A 81 -22.17 -1.29 3.79
C VAL A 81 -21.85 -0.24 4.86
N PRO A 82 -20.67 -0.28 5.49
CA PRO A 82 -20.32 0.70 6.49
C PRO A 82 -20.43 2.11 5.91
N ALA A 83 -21.03 3.03 6.65
CA ALA A 83 -21.09 4.42 6.23
C ALA A 83 -19.68 4.98 6.07
N ARG A 84 -19.46 5.81 5.04
CA ARG A 84 -18.17 6.49 4.87
C ARG A 84 -17.92 7.44 6.05
N PRO A 85 -16.66 7.58 6.52
CA PRO A 85 -16.30 8.52 7.57
C PRO A 85 -16.66 9.96 7.22
N VAL A 86 -16.87 10.81 8.23
CA VAL A 86 -17.18 12.23 8.03
C VAL A 86 -16.09 12.92 7.22
N SER A 87 -14.80 12.63 7.47
CA SER A 87 -13.67 13.18 6.70
C SER A 87 -13.74 12.90 5.19
N VAL A 88 -14.48 11.88 4.78
CA VAL A 88 -14.72 11.58 3.36
C VAL A 88 -15.95 12.30 2.86
N THR A 89 -17.01 12.38 3.67
CA THR A 89 -18.26 13.03 3.28
C THR A 89 -18.18 14.55 3.25
N ASP A 90 -17.30 15.16 4.04
CA ASP A 90 -16.99 16.61 4.03
C ASP A 90 -15.89 16.99 3.03
N GLY A 91 -15.29 15.99 2.35
CA GLY A 91 -14.29 16.19 1.31
C GLY A 91 -12.86 16.42 1.84
N ALA A 92 -12.61 16.25 3.13
CA ALA A 92 -11.25 16.35 3.68
C ALA A 92 -10.33 15.21 3.16
N VAL A 93 -10.91 14.05 2.88
CA VAL A 93 -10.26 12.94 2.18
C VAL A 93 -11.06 12.63 0.91
N PRO A 94 -10.48 12.78 -0.28
CA PRO A 94 -11.17 12.44 -1.52
C PRO A 94 -11.63 10.98 -1.54
N ALA A 95 -12.80 10.72 -2.12
CA ALA A 95 -13.43 9.39 -2.07
C ALA A 95 -12.56 8.29 -2.70
N SER A 96 -11.92 8.59 -3.84
CA SER A 96 -11.01 7.66 -4.52
C SER A 96 -9.79 7.30 -3.66
N ASN A 97 -9.25 8.28 -2.95
CA ASN A 97 -8.12 8.08 -2.06
C ASN A 97 -8.51 7.26 -0.82
N TYR A 98 -9.69 7.56 -0.25
CA TYR A 98 -10.23 6.74 0.84
C TYR A 98 -10.37 5.28 0.43
N ASP A 99 -10.91 5.02 -0.77
CA ASP A 99 -11.07 3.66 -1.27
C ASP A 99 -9.70 2.95 -1.40
N ALA A 100 -8.65 3.66 -1.86
CA ALA A 100 -7.29 3.14 -1.94
C ALA A 100 -6.67 2.86 -0.56
N TYR A 101 -6.81 3.78 0.39
CA TYR A 101 -6.29 3.62 1.76
C TYR A 101 -6.98 2.48 2.50
N ARG A 102 -8.31 2.34 2.33
CA ARG A 102 -9.08 1.23 2.88
C ARG A 102 -8.66 -0.10 2.27
N ASN A 103 -8.51 -0.16 0.96
CA ASN A 103 -8.02 -1.35 0.26
C ASN A 103 -6.66 -1.81 0.80
N ALA A 104 -5.71 -0.88 0.98
CA ALA A 104 -4.41 -1.18 1.53
C ALA A 104 -4.51 -1.75 2.97
N ALA A 105 -5.28 -1.12 3.85
CA ALA A 105 -5.49 -1.61 5.21
C ALA A 105 -6.17 -2.98 5.23
N ASP A 106 -7.16 -3.20 4.36
CA ASP A 106 -7.87 -4.47 4.25
C ASP A 106 -6.93 -5.60 3.75
N ILE A 107 -6.08 -5.35 2.75
CA ILE A 107 -5.06 -6.30 2.30
C ILE A 107 -4.10 -6.64 3.45
N MET A 108 -3.59 -5.63 4.16
CA MET A 108 -2.66 -5.84 5.27
C MET A 108 -3.30 -6.60 6.45
N SER A 109 -4.59 -6.42 6.70
CA SER A 109 -5.30 -7.16 7.72
C SER A 109 -5.30 -8.68 7.49
N HIS A 110 -5.20 -9.11 6.23
CA HIS A 110 -5.14 -10.51 5.83
C HIS A 110 -3.70 -11.02 5.67
N THR A 111 -2.78 -10.19 5.18
CA THR A 111 -1.40 -10.60 4.88
C THR A 111 -0.46 -10.42 6.05
N THR A 112 -0.68 -9.38 6.87
CA THR A 112 0.16 -9.05 8.03
C THR A 112 -0.72 -8.63 9.22
N PRO A 113 -1.58 -9.52 9.74
CA PRO A 113 -2.63 -9.17 10.71
C PRO A 113 -2.11 -8.61 12.03
N ARG A 114 -0.85 -8.90 12.39
CA ARG A 114 -0.23 -8.37 13.62
C ARG A 114 0.17 -6.90 13.52
N CYS A 115 0.29 -6.36 12.33
CA CYS A 115 0.62 -4.94 12.15
C CYS A 115 -0.54 -4.04 12.61
N GLY A 116 -1.78 -4.38 12.24
CA GLY A 116 -2.96 -3.63 12.64
C GLY A 116 -3.01 -2.21 12.09
N ILE A 117 -2.35 -1.95 10.95
CA ILE A 117 -2.36 -0.62 10.34
C ILE A 117 -3.78 -0.23 9.90
N ASP A 118 -4.21 0.97 10.27
CA ASP A 118 -5.52 1.51 9.88
C ASP A 118 -5.37 2.45 8.67
N TRP A 119 -6.41 2.54 7.86
CA TRP A 119 -6.48 3.41 6.68
C TRP A 119 -6.18 4.88 6.99
N ASN A 120 -6.55 5.37 8.18
CA ASN A 120 -6.35 6.77 8.58
C ASN A 120 -4.86 7.13 8.75
N VAL A 121 -4.01 6.17 9.12
CA VAL A 121 -2.55 6.36 9.18
C VAL A 121 -2.01 6.59 7.77
N ILE A 122 -2.42 5.73 6.83
CA ILE A 122 -2.03 5.84 5.41
C ILE A 122 -2.56 7.15 4.82
N ALA A 123 -3.80 7.52 5.13
CA ALA A 123 -4.40 8.79 4.71
C ALA A 123 -3.64 10.00 5.25
N GLY A 124 -3.21 9.96 6.52
CA GLY A 124 -2.40 11.03 7.11
C GLY A 124 -1.09 11.26 6.34
N ILE A 125 -0.41 10.19 5.93
CA ILE A 125 0.79 10.27 5.11
C ILE A 125 0.46 10.85 3.73
N GLY A 126 -0.55 10.33 3.03
CA GLY A 126 -0.96 10.85 1.73
C GLY A 126 -1.39 12.32 1.74
N LYS A 127 -1.92 12.81 2.89
CA LYS A 127 -2.21 14.23 3.08
C LYS A 127 -0.94 15.09 3.11
N VAL A 128 0.09 14.62 3.82
CA VAL A 128 1.34 15.36 3.98
C VAL A 128 2.17 15.32 2.70
N GLU A 129 2.26 14.16 2.06
CA GLU A 129 3.15 13.95 0.91
C GLU A 129 2.65 14.60 -0.38
N SER A 130 1.35 14.57 -0.63
CA SER A 130 0.80 15.06 -1.91
C SER A 130 -0.58 15.71 -1.83
N HIS A 131 -1.06 16.05 -0.62
CA HIS A 131 -2.45 16.52 -0.44
C HIS A 131 -3.46 15.52 -1.03
N HIS A 132 -3.26 14.24 -0.75
CA HIS A 132 -4.07 13.15 -1.29
C HIS A 132 -4.05 13.11 -2.83
N ALA A 133 -2.87 12.99 -3.44
CA ALA A 133 -2.72 12.96 -4.89
C ALA A 133 -3.35 14.20 -5.58
N ASP A 134 -2.93 15.39 -5.14
CA ASP A 134 -3.49 16.67 -5.60
C ASP A 134 -5.03 16.70 -5.50
N GLU A 135 -5.52 16.49 -4.26
CA GLU A 135 -6.94 16.48 -3.91
C GLU A 135 -7.76 15.42 -4.67
N GLY A 136 -7.15 14.27 -4.94
CA GLY A 136 -7.80 13.14 -5.61
C GLY A 136 -7.82 13.25 -7.14
N ASN A 137 -6.84 13.93 -7.72
CA ASN A 137 -6.67 14.06 -9.17
C ASN A 137 -6.20 12.74 -9.82
N VAL A 138 -7.05 11.72 -9.73
CA VAL A 138 -6.80 10.38 -10.27
C VAL A 138 -7.89 9.98 -11.27
N ASP A 139 -7.62 8.98 -12.07
CA ASP A 139 -8.61 8.35 -12.92
C ASP A 139 -9.44 7.30 -12.15
N ALA A 140 -10.34 6.60 -12.84
CA ALA A 140 -11.21 5.59 -12.23
C ALA A 140 -10.46 4.33 -11.72
N ARG A 141 -9.19 4.14 -12.11
CA ARG A 141 -8.33 3.03 -11.68
C ARG A 141 -7.31 3.46 -10.63
N GLY A 142 -7.33 4.73 -10.24
CA GLY A 142 -6.41 5.29 -9.25
C GLY A 142 -5.10 5.81 -9.82
N THR A 143 -4.90 5.80 -11.13
CA THR A 143 -3.72 6.38 -11.76
C THR A 143 -3.80 7.90 -11.74
N LEU A 144 -2.73 8.57 -11.33
CA LEU A 144 -2.65 10.02 -11.33
C LEU A 144 -2.81 10.56 -12.75
N ARG A 145 -3.63 11.61 -12.91
CA ARG A 145 -3.79 12.29 -14.20
C ARG A 145 -2.55 13.10 -14.59
N GLU A 146 -1.81 13.55 -13.59
CA GLU A 146 -0.54 14.22 -13.73
C GLU A 146 0.46 13.57 -12.76
N PRO A 147 1.60 13.03 -13.24
CA PRO A 147 2.59 12.40 -12.38
C PRO A 147 3.12 13.38 -11.33
N ILE A 148 3.28 12.89 -10.10
CA ILE A 148 3.83 13.66 -8.99
C ILE A 148 5.27 13.24 -8.76
N PHE A 149 6.17 14.23 -8.78
CA PHE A 149 7.57 14.04 -8.47
C PHE A 149 8.03 15.07 -7.45
N GLY A 150 8.83 14.62 -6.49
CA GLY A 150 9.53 15.50 -5.57
C GLY A 150 10.66 16.29 -6.24
N PRO A 151 11.33 17.17 -5.51
CA PRO A 151 12.52 17.84 -5.99
C PRO A 151 13.66 16.84 -6.15
N MET A 152 14.58 17.13 -7.09
CA MET A 152 15.81 16.36 -7.30
C MET A 152 16.69 16.46 -6.03
N LEU A 153 17.15 15.32 -5.54
CA LEU A 153 17.93 15.24 -4.30
C LEU A 153 19.44 15.39 -4.59
N ASN A 154 19.82 16.49 -5.23
CA ASN A 154 21.19 16.82 -5.64
C ASN A 154 21.90 17.79 -4.68
N GLY A 155 21.32 18.10 -3.52
CA GLY A 155 21.89 19.02 -2.52
C GLY A 155 21.69 20.51 -2.82
N THR A 156 21.01 20.90 -3.89
CA THR A 156 20.78 22.32 -4.24
C THR A 156 19.71 22.97 -3.38
N LEU A 157 18.79 22.19 -2.81
CA LEU A 157 17.76 22.66 -1.90
C LEU A 157 18.24 22.58 -0.45
N ALA A 158 18.15 23.67 0.28
CA ALA A 158 18.54 23.72 1.69
C ALA A 158 17.75 22.67 2.50
N GLY A 159 18.48 21.84 3.26
CA GLY A 159 17.90 20.78 4.10
C GLY A 159 17.70 19.45 3.39
N ASN A 160 17.89 19.36 2.07
CA ASN A 160 17.83 18.08 1.35
C ASN A 160 19.19 17.38 1.38
N GLN A 161 19.13 16.06 1.61
CA GLN A 161 20.29 15.19 1.45
C GLN A 161 20.56 14.94 -0.03
N VAL A 162 21.82 14.65 -0.37
CA VAL A 162 22.17 14.15 -1.68
C VAL A 162 21.85 12.66 -1.73
N VAL A 163 21.02 12.25 -2.68
CA VAL A 163 20.71 10.85 -2.95
C VAL A 163 21.06 10.58 -4.41
N THR A 164 22.11 9.80 -4.63
CA THR A 164 22.51 9.38 -5.97
C THR A 164 21.50 8.39 -6.53
N ASP A 165 21.36 8.39 -7.85
CA ASP A 165 20.46 7.50 -8.58
C ASP A 165 20.62 6.02 -8.18
N THR A 166 19.49 5.36 -7.91
CA THR A 166 19.42 3.96 -7.47
C THR A 166 18.73 3.01 -8.46
N ASP A 167 18.13 3.54 -9.52
CA ASP A 167 17.34 2.73 -10.47
C ASP A 167 17.61 3.09 -11.96
N HIS A 168 18.64 3.83 -12.23
CA HIS A 168 19.01 4.33 -13.57
C HIS A 168 17.93 5.24 -14.18
N GLY A 169 17.23 5.99 -13.32
CA GLY A 169 16.16 6.90 -13.69
C GLY A 169 14.88 6.20 -14.18
N ALA A 170 14.70 4.93 -13.84
CA ALA A 170 13.59 4.14 -14.36
C ALA A 170 12.23 4.65 -13.86
N LEU A 171 12.15 5.10 -12.60
CA LEU A 171 10.92 5.56 -11.98
C LEU A 171 10.72 7.07 -12.02
N ASP A 172 11.82 7.83 -11.96
CA ASP A 172 11.77 9.28 -11.81
C ASP A 172 12.33 10.07 -13.00
N GLY A 173 12.97 9.38 -13.93
CA GLY A 173 13.53 9.94 -15.17
C GLY A 173 14.89 10.64 -15.01
N ASP A 174 15.56 10.54 -13.83
CA ASP A 174 16.88 11.13 -13.60
C ASP A 174 17.91 10.06 -13.26
N ALA A 175 18.90 9.87 -14.15
CA ALA A 175 19.96 8.87 -13.98
C ALA A 175 21.16 9.37 -13.16
N SER A 176 21.05 10.50 -12.48
CA SER A 176 22.12 11.08 -11.65
C SER A 176 21.75 11.13 -10.18
N TYR A 177 20.51 11.49 -9.89
CA TYR A 177 20.01 11.66 -8.53
C TYR A 177 18.58 11.18 -8.44
N ASP A 178 18.24 10.48 -7.36
CA ASP A 178 16.87 10.11 -7.05
C ASP A 178 16.04 11.34 -6.69
N ARG A 179 14.76 11.25 -6.95
CA ARG A 179 13.71 12.08 -6.37
C ARG A 179 12.51 11.25 -5.98
N ALA A 180 11.72 11.75 -5.05
CA ALA A 180 10.51 11.07 -4.62
C ALA A 180 9.50 10.95 -5.77
N VAL A 181 8.78 9.83 -5.83
CA VAL A 181 7.80 9.53 -6.88
C VAL A 181 6.43 9.21 -6.31
N GLY A 182 5.41 9.66 -7.03
CA GLY A 182 4.01 9.31 -6.76
C GLY A 182 3.37 10.01 -5.57
N PRO A 183 2.12 9.67 -5.26
CA PRO A 183 1.32 10.37 -4.27
C PRO A 183 1.78 10.12 -2.82
N MET A 184 2.61 9.11 -2.58
CA MET A 184 3.20 8.77 -1.28
C MET A 184 4.69 9.08 -1.20
N GLN A 185 5.25 9.73 -2.22
CA GLN A 185 6.61 10.26 -2.29
C GLN A 185 7.70 9.25 -1.93
N PHE A 186 7.66 8.05 -2.52
CA PHE A 186 8.69 7.03 -2.35
C PHE A 186 9.96 7.37 -3.13
N LEU A 187 11.11 7.11 -2.51
CA LEU A 187 12.36 7.02 -3.27
C LEU A 187 12.40 5.72 -4.08
N PRO A 188 13.02 5.70 -5.28
CA PRO A 188 13.11 4.52 -6.14
C PRO A 188 13.59 3.27 -5.42
N GLN A 189 14.65 3.35 -4.62
CA GLN A 189 15.18 2.22 -3.86
C GLN A 189 14.13 1.62 -2.90
N THR A 190 13.41 2.47 -2.16
CA THR A 190 12.37 2.01 -1.22
C THR A 190 11.19 1.42 -1.96
N TRP A 191 10.77 2.07 -3.06
CA TRP A 191 9.71 1.53 -3.92
C TRP A 191 10.04 0.13 -4.41
N ASN A 192 11.23 -0.07 -4.99
CA ASN A 192 11.66 -1.36 -5.53
C ASN A 192 11.68 -2.50 -4.48
N HIS A 193 11.78 -2.16 -3.19
CA HIS A 193 11.77 -3.15 -2.12
C HIS A 193 10.36 -3.54 -1.66
N TYR A 194 9.44 -2.58 -1.58
CA TYR A 194 8.13 -2.78 -0.94
C TYR A 194 6.94 -2.82 -1.90
N ALA A 195 7.13 -2.42 -3.14
CA ALA A 195 6.05 -2.20 -4.10
C ALA A 195 5.17 -3.43 -4.34
N ALA A 196 3.87 -3.20 -4.49
CA ALA A 196 2.89 -4.23 -4.79
C ALA A 196 1.72 -3.67 -5.60
N ASP A 197 1.15 -4.52 -6.46
CA ASP A 197 -0.08 -4.27 -7.18
C ASP A 197 -1.27 -4.42 -6.21
N ALA A 198 -1.98 -3.33 -5.96
CA ALA A 198 -3.12 -3.30 -5.05
C ALA A 198 -4.46 -3.17 -5.76
N ASN A 199 -4.49 -2.71 -7.01
CA ASN A 199 -5.71 -2.61 -7.80
C ASN A 199 -5.96 -3.83 -8.69
N GLY A 200 -5.00 -4.77 -8.77
CA GLY A 200 -5.10 -6.03 -9.51
C GLY A 200 -5.04 -5.87 -11.03
N ASP A 201 -4.43 -4.80 -11.54
CA ASP A 201 -4.32 -4.55 -12.97
C ASP A 201 -3.08 -5.20 -13.62
N GLY A 202 -2.23 -5.85 -12.82
CA GLY A 202 -1.02 -6.53 -13.24
C GLY A 202 0.18 -5.59 -13.41
N LYS A 203 0.08 -4.35 -12.97
CA LYS A 203 1.16 -3.37 -12.94
C LYS A 203 1.44 -2.96 -11.51
N ILE A 204 2.67 -2.53 -11.26
CA ILE A 204 3.09 -1.96 -9.98
C ILE A 204 3.59 -0.55 -10.30
N ASP A 205 2.71 0.45 -10.12
CA ASP A 205 2.93 1.81 -10.58
C ASP A 205 2.99 2.80 -9.40
N PRO A 206 4.13 3.47 -9.16
CA PRO A 206 4.23 4.47 -8.10
C PRO A 206 3.31 5.67 -8.31
N GLN A 207 2.81 5.88 -9.53
CA GLN A 207 1.86 6.92 -9.85
C GLN A 207 0.39 6.45 -9.73
N ASN A 208 0.16 5.27 -9.15
CA ASN A 208 -1.16 4.76 -8.82
C ASN A 208 -1.41 4.84 -7.31
N ILE A 209 -2.52 5.47 -6.90
CA ILE A 209 -2.81 5.69 -5.47
C ILE A 209 -3.07 4.39 -4.70
N PHE A 210 -3.60 3.33 -5.34
CA PHE A 210 -3.82 2.03 -4.69
C PHE A 210 -2.48 1.34 -4.41
N ASP A 211 -1.60 1.26 -5.40
CA ASP A 211 -0.29 0.63 -5.28
C ASP A 211 0.60 1.38 -4.28
N ALA A 212 0.59 2.70 -4.37
CA ALA A 212 1.34 3.55 -3.46
C ALA A 212 0.83 3.43 -2.01
N ALA A 213 -0.49 3.33 -1.79
CA ALA A 213 -1.08 3.14 -0.47
C ALA A 213 -0.71 1.78 0.13
N LEU A 214 -0.78 0.70 -0.66
CA LEU A 214 -0.39 -0.63 -0.19
C LEU A 214 1.11 -0.71 0.09
N THR A 215 1.93 -0.12 -0.78
CA THR A 215 3.37 -0.03 -0.58
C THR A 215 3.71 0.69 0.71
N THR A 216 3.01 1.80 1.02
CA THR A 216 3.14 2.52 2.30
C THR A 216 2.80 1.63 3.49
N ALA A 217 1.69 0.90 3.41
CA ALA A 217 1.28 0.02 4.48
C ALA A 217 2.29 -1.11 4.72
N ARG A 218 2.84 -1.70 3.66
CA ARG A 218 3.89 -2.74 3.75
C ARG A 218 5.18 -2.19 4.36
N TYR A 219 5.62 -1.02 3.91
CA TYR A 219 6.81 -0.35 4.46
C TYR A 219 6.69 -0.07 5.96
N LEU A 220 5.51 0.36 6.43
CA LEU A 220 5.29 0.67 7.85
C LEU A 220 5.12 -0.57 8.73
N CYS A 221 4.85 -1.73 8.12
CA CYS A 221 4.61 -2.99 8.83
C CYS A 221 5.81 -3.94 8.82
N ASP A 222 6.92 -3.53 8.23
CA ASP A 222 8.18 -4.28 8.22
C ASP A 222 8.99 -3.99 9.48
#